data_51da60738a0e57d444de3e4b8a24b788
#
_entry.id   51da60738a0e57d444de3e4b8a24b788
#
_cell.length_a   1.000
_cell.length_b   1.000
_cell.length_c   1.000
_cell.angle_alpha   90.00
_cell.angle_beta   90.00
_cell.angle_gamma   90.00
#
_symmetry.space_group_name_H-M   'P 1'
#
loop_
_entity.id
_entity.type
_entity.pdbx_description
1 polymer ?
#
loop_
_entity_poly.entity_id
_entity_poly.type
_entity_poly.pdbx_seq_one_letter_code
_entity_poly.pdbx_strand_id
1 'polypeptide(L)'
;MKKFIETIKNIFKIEELRKRIVYTLLLLLVYRLGSFVVLPGIDPTQLGKLQSQASEGLLALLNMFSGGAFGNASIFALGVMPYISASIVIQLLGIMVPYFQKLQREGESGRRKMNQWTRYLTIVILVLQGPAYMANLHAQLPESAFLFHGFSYNIFATIVLIGGTMFIMWLGERITDRGLGNGISLIIMVGIVARLPFAIVSEAGARLSQSAGGGVLMLIVELVVLFFVFVATIALVQGTRKIPVQYAKRIIGNKQYGGVRQYIPLKVNAAGVMPIIFAQAIMMFPLLLSGFNATRGLAATLSNSTGFWYNLLYGLMVIAFTYFYTAVTVNPTNMAEDMKKNGGFIPGIKPGKKTAEYLDSIMSRITLPGSFFLAIVAILPAFAKMLGISNQFASFFGGTTLLILVGVILDTLQQIESHLLMRHYDGLMKTGRLKGRSGM
;
A
#
# COMPACT_ATOMS: atom_id res chain seq x y z
N MET A 1 -3.92 23.26 18.01
CA MET A 1 -4.38 23.88 16.75
C MET A 1 -3.40 24.93 16.22
N LYS A 2 -2.95 25.96 16.99
CA LYS A 2 -2.03 27.00 16.49
C LYS A 2 -0.74 26.43 15.86
N LYS A 3 -0.06 25.47 16.52
CA LYS A 3 1.16 24.81 15.98
C LYS A 3 0.90 24.08 14.66
N PHE A 4 -0.23 23.41 14.51
CA PHE A 4 -0.61 22.71 13.28
C PHE A 4 -0.81 23.68 12.09
N ILE A 5 -1.52 24.79 12.33
CA ILE A 5 -1.73 25.86 11.34
C ILE A 5 -0.39 26.52 10.96
N GLU A 6 0.49 26.76 11.93
CA GLU A 6 1.84 27.28 11.67
C GLU A 6 2.69 26.30 10.85
N THR A 7 2.62 25.02 11.13
CA THR A 7 3.33 23.98 10.34
C THR A 7 2.83 23.96 8.90
N ILE A 8 1.51 23.96 8.67
CA ILE A 8 0.94 24.05 7.32
C ILE A 8 1.39 25.34 6.63
N LYS A 9 1.31 26.47 7.30
CA LYS A 9 1.74 27.76 6.73
C LYS A 9 3.23 27.76 6.37
N ASN A 10 4.07 27.10 7.16
CA ASN A 10 5.50 26.97 6.89
C ASN A 10 5.77 26.03 5.71
N ILE A 11 5.01 24.95 5.55
CA ILE A 11 5.07 24.05 4.39
C ILE A 11 4.78 24.81 3.11
N PHE A 12 3.71 25.62 3.09
CA PHE A 12 3.33 26.42 1.91
C PHE A 12 4.24 27.61 1.62
N LYS A 13 5.05 28.08 2.58
CA LYS A 13 6.08 29.12 2.36
C LYS A 13 7.26 28.62 1.54
N ILE A 14 7.54 27.32 1.54
CA ILE A 14 8.64 26.74 0.75
C ILE A 14 8.15 26.51 -0.66
N GLU A 15 8.66 27.32 -1.60
CA GLU A 15 8.20 27.33 -2.99
C GLU A 15 8.33 25.96 -3.68
N GLU A 16 9.44 25.26 -3.47
CA GLU A 16 9.67 23.93 -4.06
C GLU A 16 8.68 22.89 -3.54
N LEU A 17 8.47 22.86 -2.22
CA LEU A 17 7.53 21.92 -1.59
C LEU A 17 6.10 22.24 -2.00
N ARG A 18 5.72 23.50 -2.08
CA ARG A 18 4.41 23.95 -2.59
C ARG A 18 4.20 23.49 -4.03
N LYS A 19 5.19 23.67 -4.92
CA LYS A 19 5.11 23.21 -6.32
C LYS A 19 4.90 21.71 -6.40
N ARG A 20 5.63 20.91 -5.60
CA ARG A 20 5.47 19.45 -5.54
C ARG A 20 4.10 19.02 -5.03
N ILE A 21 3.58 19.69 -3.96
CA ILE A 21 2.24 19.40 -3.43
C ILE A 21 1.17 19.69 -4.49
N VAL A 22 1.19 20.89 -5.08
CA VAL A 22 0.21 21.30 -6.09
C VAL A 22 0.25 20.37 -7.30
N TYR A 23 1.46 20.01 -7.77
CA TYR A 23 1.63 19.05 -8.86
C TYR A 23 1.02 17.68 -8.54
N THR A 24 1.27 17.16 -7.34
CA THR A 24 0.68 15.88 -6.87
C THR A 24 -0.84 15.95 -6.83
N LEU A 25 -1.40 17.00 -6.22
CA LEU A 25 -2.85 17.18 -6.12
C LEU A 25 -3.51 17.31 -7.49
N LEU A 26 -2.88 18.02 -8.44
CA LEU A 26 -3.38 18.17 -9.80
C LEU A 26 -3.44 16.83 -10.53
N LEU A 27 -2.38 16.01 -10.45
CA LEU A 27 -2.37 14.69 -11.08
C LEU A 27 -3.37 13.71 -10.43
N LEU A 28 -3.54 13.78 -9.10
CA LEU A 28 -4.56 13.02 -8.38
C LEU A 28 -5.98 13.43 -8.78
N LEU A 29 -6.21 14.71 -9.07
CA LEU A 29 -7.49 15.22 -9.58
C LEU A 29 -7.76 14.65 -10.98
N VAL A 30 -6.76 14.63 -11.88
CA VAL A 30 -6.87 14.01 -13.21
C VAL A 30 -7.26 12.53 -13.09
N TYR A 31 -6.59 11.78 -12.20
CA TYR A 31 -6.96 10.39 -11.93
C TYR A 31 -8.41 10.26 -11.45
N ARG A 32 -8.84 11.14 -10.54
CA ARG A 32 -10.19 11.09 -9.97
C ARG A 32 -11.26 11.41 -11.02
N LEU A 33 -11.03 12.39 -11.87
CA LEU A 33 -11.95 12.70 -12.98
C LEU A 33 -12.06 11.52 -13.93
N GLY A 34 -10.95 10.92 -14.32
CA GLY A 34 -10.94 9.76 -15.23
C GLY A 34 -11.64 8.52 -14.65
N SER A 35 -11.70 8.37 -13.32
CA SER A 35 -12.42 7.25 -12.68
C SER A 35 -13.96 7.32 -12.84
N PHE A 36 -14.50 8.46 -13.26
CA PHE A 36 -15.93 8.64 -13.59
C PHE A 36 -16.22 8.56 -15.09
N VAL A 37 -15.19 8.55 -15.95
CA VAL A 37 -15.38 8.41 -17.40
C VAL A 37 -15.71 6.97 -17.71
N VAL A 38 -16.96 6.70 -18.04
CA VAL A 38 -17.45 5.36 -18.40
C VAL A 38 -16.80 4.87 -19.70
N LEU A 39 -16.60 3.56 -19.80
CA LEU A 39 -16.04 2.92 -20.98
C LEU A 39 -16.94 3.21 -22.21
N PRO A 40 -16.38 3.69 -23.33
CA PRO A 40 -17.17 4.00 -24.52
C PRO A 40 -17.99 2.79 -24.97
N GLY A 41 -19.28 3.01 -25.20
CA GLY A 41 -20.22 1.95 -25.61
C GLY A 41 -20.99 1.30 -24.45
N ILE A 42 -20.89 1.79 -23.22
CA ILE A 42 -21.71 1.36 -22.08
C ILE A 42 -22.60 2.53 -21.65
N ASP A 43 -23.88 2.25 -21.42
CA ASP A 43 -24.84 3.22 -20.92
C ASP A 43 -24.67 3.43 -19.40
N PRO A 44 -24.29 4.65 -18.94
CA PRO A 44 -24.09 4.96 -17.53
C PRO A 44 -25.35 4.77 -16.67
N THR A 45 -26.55 4.89 -17.24
CA THR A 45 -27.80 4.82 -16.47
C THR A 45 -28.11 3.41 -15.94
N GLN A 46 -27.53 2.38 -16.54
CA GLN A 46 -27.78 0.98 -16.18
C GLN A 46 -26.73 0.36 -15.24
N LEU A 47 -25.78 1.16 -14.74
CA LEU A 47 -24.70 0.70 -13.88
C LEU A 47 -25.09 0.44 -12.40
N GLY A 48 -26.33 0.75 -12.01
CA GLY A 48 -26.76 0.59 -10.61
C GLY A 48 -26.65 -0.83 -10.07
N LYS A 49 -26.95 -1.85 -10.88
CA LYS A 49 -26.77 -3.27 -10.52
C LYS A 49 -25.30 -3.65 -10.37
N LEU A 50 -24.43 -3.14 -11.24
CA LEU A 50 -22.98 -3.39 -11.16
C LEU A 50 -22.40 -2.77 -9.90
N GLN A 51 -22.82 -1.57 -9.52
CA GLN A 51 -22.37 -0.89 -8.30
C GLN A 51 -22.76 -1.65 -7.03
N SER A 52 -23.97 -2.22 -6.97
CA SER A 52 -24.41 -3.03 -5.81
C SER A 52 -23.61 -4.32 -5.70
N GLN A 53 -23.41 -5.05 -6.79
CA GLN A 53 -22.62 -6.29 -6.82
C GLN A 53 -21.12 -6.04 -6.61
N ALA A 54 -20.59 -4.94 -7.13
CA ALA A 54 -19.21 -4.50 -6.87
C ALA A 54 -18.96 -4.06 -5.41
N SER A 55 -19.98 -4.08 -4.57
CA SER A 55 -19.88 -3.81 -3.13
C SER A 55 -19.76 -5.09 -2.31
N GLU A 56 -19.82 -6.28 -2.91
CA GLU A 56 -19.80 -7.56 -2.23
C GLU A 56 -18.63 -8.44 -2.67
N GLY A 57 -18.18 -9.29 -1.76
CA GLY A 57 -17.17 -10.32 -2.03
C GLY A 57 -15.84 -9.78 -2.55
N LEU A 58 -15.28 -10.52 -3.52
CA LEU A 58 -13.99 -10.21 -4.14
C LEU A 58 -14.04 -8.94 -5.00
N LEU A 59 -15.16 -8.71 -5.69
CA LEU A 59 -15.33 -7.54 -6.54
C LEU A 59 -15.29 -6.23 -5.74
N ALA A 60 -15.69 -6.28 -4.47
CA ALA A 60 -15.58 -5.15 -3.56
C ALA A 60 -14.13 -4.71 -3.35
N LEU A 61 -13.19 -5.66 -3.27
CA LEU A 61 -11.76 -5.35 -3.16
C LEU A 61 -11.23 -4.69 -4.42
N LEU A 62 -11.52 -5.25 -5.60
CA LEU A 62 -11.12 -4.67 -6.89
C LEU A 62 -11.70 -3.25 -7.05
N ASN A 63 -12.96 -3.08 -6.71
CA ASN A 63 -13.66 -1.80 -6.74
C ASN A 63 -13.06 -0.78 -5.75
N MET A 64 -12.58 -1.23 -4.61
CA MET A 64 -11.92 -0.40 -3.62
C MET A 64 -10.54 0.08 -4.08
N PHE A 65 -9.70 -0.81 -4.60
CA PHE A 65 -8.39 -0.46 -5.13
C PHE A 65 -8.45 0.41 -6.39
N SER A 66 -9.51 0.28 -7.18
CA SER A 66 -9.77 1.16 -8.33
C SER A 66 -10.45 2.49 -7.95
N GLY A 67 -10.73 2.71 -6.65
CA GLY A 67 -11.41 3.92 -6.19
C GLY A 67 -12.86 4.08 -6.66
N GLY A 68 -13.54 2.97 -6.96
CA GLY A 68 -14.90 2.95 -7.51
C GLY A 68 -14.97 2.83 -9.03
N ALA A 69 -13.85 2.93 -9.71
CA ALA A 69 -13.78 2.87 -11.17
C ALA A 69 -14.28 1.54 -11.74
N PHE A 70 -14.08 0.42 -11.01
CA PHE A 70 -14.56 -0.90 -11.39
C PHE A 70 -16.10 -0.94 -11.44
N GLY A 71 -16.77 -0.49 -10.39
CA GLY A 71 -18.25 -0.46 -10.32
C GLY A 71 -18.89 0.58 -11.23
N ASN A 72 -18.14 1.58 -11.68
CA ASN A 72 -18.58 2.58 -12.63
C ASN A 72 -18.32 2.16 -14.09
N ALA A 73 -17.82 0.96 -14.35
CA ALA A 73 -17.36 0.50 -15.66
C ALA A 73 -16.53 1.56 -16.40
N SER A 74 -15.60 2.20 -15.70
CA SER A 74 -14.82 3.32 -16.24
C SER A 74 -13.64 2.84 -17.08
N ILE A 75 -13.02 3.76 -17.83
CA ILE A 75 -11.77 3.50 -18.56
C ILE A 75 -10.62 3.10 -17.60
N PHE A 76 -10.75 3.40 -16.30
CA PHE A 76 -9.82 3.05 -15.23
C PHE A 76 -10.30 1.85 -14.39
N ALA A 77 -11.24 1.05 -14.88
CA ALA A 77 -11.87 -0.03 -14.10
C ALA A 77 -10.87 -1.04 -13.51
N LEU A 78 -9.84 -1.43 -14.27
CA LEU A 78 -8.81 -2.34 -13.77
C LEU A 78 -7.83 -1.68 -12.77
N GLY A 79 -7.83 -0.34 -12.71
CA GLY A 79 -7.04 0.43 -11.75
C GLY A 79 -5.54 0.13 -11.82
N VAL A 80 -4.90 0.08 -10.66
CA VAL A 80 -3.45 -0.16 -10.49
C VAL A 80 -3.15 -1.65 -10.19
N MET A 81 -4.17 -2.50 -9.99
CA MET A 81 -4.00 -3.90 -9.60
C MET A 81 -3.10 -4.71 -10.52
N PRO A 82 -3.24 -4.65 -11.87
CA PRO A 82 -2.35 -5.37 -12.78
C PRO A 82 -0.88 -5.00 -12.61
N TYR A 83 -0.60 -3.73 -12.36
CA TYR A 83 0.76 -3.24 -12.10
C TYR A 83 1.30 -3.74 -10.77
N ILE A 84 0.49 -3.74 -9.70
CA ILE A 84 0.89 -4.28 -8.39
C ILE A 84 1.25 -5.75 -8.54
N SER A 85 0.40 -6.54 -9.21
CA SER A 85 0.65 -7.96 -9.45
C SER A 85 1.96 -8.19 -10.24
N ALA A 86 2.18 -7.41 -11.29
CA ALA A 86 3.41 -7.45 -12.07
C ALA A 86 4.65 -7.09 -11.23
N SER A 87 4.55 -6.04 -10.42
CA SER A 87 5.64 -5.60 -9.54
C SER A 87 6.01 -6.66 -8.51
N ILE A 88 5.01 -7.32 -7.94
CA ILE A 88 5.19 -8.43 -6.99
C ILE A 88 5.93 -9.59 -7.67
N VAL A 89 5.49 -9.99 -8.87
CA VAL A 89 6.15 -11.08 -9.62
C VAL A 89 7.62 -10.74 -9.92
N ILE A 90 7.90 -9.52 -10.39
CA ILE A 90 9.27 -9.08 -10.66
C ILE A 90 10.13 -9.04 -9.39
N GLN A 91 9.56 -8.62 -8.24
CA GLN A 91 10.27 -8.67 -6.96
C GLN A 91 10.60 -10.11 -6.54
N LEU A 92 9.68 -11.06 -6.70
CA LEU A 92 9.92 -12.47 -6.43
C LEU A 92 10.97 -13.06 -7.38
N LEU A 93 10.92 -12.74 -8.67
CA LEU A 93 11.95 -13.14 -9.64
C LEU A 93 13.32 -12.55 -9.26
N GLY A 94 13.35 -11.36 -8.66
CA GLY A 94 14.56 -10.75 -8.11
C GLY A 94 15.23 -11.57 -7.01
N ILE A 95 14.49 -12.48 -6.36
CA ILE A 95 15.02 -13.39 -5.33
C ILE A 95 15.38 -14.73 -5.91
N MET A 96 14.56 -15.26 -6.82
CA MET A 96 14.66 -16.64 -7.32
C MET A 96 15.59 -16.77 -8.53
N VAL A 97 15.64 -15.75 -9.40
CA VAL A 97 16.34 -15.81 -10.69
C VAL A 97 17.64 -15.01 -10.65
N PRO A 98 18.80 -15.64 -10.90
CA PRO A 98 20.11 -14.98 -10.82
C PRO A 98 20.23 -13.72 -11.70
N TYR A 99 19.57 -13.69 -12.86
CA TYR A 99 19.53 -12.53 -13.75
C TYR A 99 18.95 -11.30 -13.06
N PHE A 100 17.78 -11.44 -12.42
CA PHE A 100 17.12 -10.34 -11.70
C PHE A 100 17.86 -9.95 -10.42
N GLN A 101 18.50 -10.92 -9.74
CA GLN A 101 19.38 -10.64 -8.59
C GLN A 101 20.56 -9.75 -9.00
N LYS A 102 21.15 -10.01 -10.16
CA LYS A 102 22.24 -9.19 -10.71
C LYS A 102 21.75 -7.76 -11.01
N LEU A 103 20.57 -7.62 -11.63
CA LEU A 103 19.96 -6.31 -11.88
C LEU A 103 19.70 -5.53 -10.58
N GLN A 104 19.29 -6.18 -9.49
CA GLN A 104 19.10 -5.50 -8.19
C GLN A 104 20.41 -4.94 -7.64
N ARG A 105 21.54 -5.58 -7.91
CA ARG A 105 22.88 -5.15 -7.49
C ARG A 105 23.48 -4.04 -8.37
N GLU A 106 23.00 -3.87 -9.59
CA GLU A 106 23.47 -2.84 -10.53
C GLU A 106 23.02 -1.40 -10.18
N GLY A 107 22.29 -1.21 -9.07
CA GLY A 107 21.86 0.09 -8.60
C GLY A 107 20.76 0.73 -9.47
N GLU A 108 20.93 2.00 -9.85
CA GLU A 108 19.86 2.74 -10.56
C GLU A 108 19.61 2.22 -11.99
N SER A 109 20.65 1.80 -12.70
CA SER A 109 20.52 1.20 -14.04
C SER A 109 19.70 -0.09 -14.00
N GLY A 110 19.98 -0.95 -13.04
CA GLY A 110 19.23 -2.20 -12.85
C GLY A 110 17.77 -1.93 -12.43
N ARG A 111 17.52 -0.93 -11.57
CA ARG A 111 16.16 -0.51 -11.20
C ARG A 111 15.34 -0.06 -12.42
N ARG A 112 15.94 0.71 -13.33
CA ARG A 112 15.26 1.14 -14.56
C ARG A 112 14.87 -0.05 -15.43
N LYS A 113 15.76 -1.05 -15.59
CA LYS A 113 15.45 -2.27 -16.32
C LYS A 113 14.36 -3.10 -15.64
N MET A 114 14.39 -3.24 -14.32
CA MET A 114 13.33 -3.92 -13.57
C MET A 114 11.97 -3.25 -13.74
N ASN A 115 11.92 -1.90 -13.71
CA ASN A 115 10.69 -1.16 -13.97
C ASN A 115 10.18 -1.39 -15.40
N GLN A 116 11.06 -1.50 -16.41
CA GLN A 116 10.66 -1.85 -17.78
C GLN A 116 10.04 -3.25 -17.85
N TRP A 117 10.66 -4.25 -17.21
CA TRP A 117 10.08 -5.60 -17.13
C TRP A 117 8.72 -5.61 -16.42
N THR A 118 8.56 -4.82 -15.37
CA THR A 118 7.27 -4.66 -14.69
C THR A 118 6.21 -4.10 -15.63
N ARG A 119 6.54 -3.09 -16.45
CA ARG A 119 5.61 -2.53 -17.45
C ARG A 119 5.21 -3.56 -18.50
N TYR A 120 6.16 -4.31 -19.05
CA TYR A 120 5.86 -5.36 -20.04
C TYR A 120 4.95 -6.44 -19.44
N LEU A 121 5.27 -6.90 -18.23
CA LEU A 121 4.45 -7.89 -17.54
C LEU A 121 3.06 -7.35 -17.23
N THR A 122 2.93 -6.07 -16.87
CA THR A 122 1.64 -5.40 -16.67
C THR A 122 0.78 -5.46 -17.93
N ILE A 123 1.36 -5.19 -19.11
CA ILE A 123 0.62 -5.27 -20.38
C ILE A 123 0.15 -6.71 -20.64
N VAL A 124 0.99 -7.71 -20.41
CA VAL A 124 0.61 -9.13 -20.57
C VAL A 124 -0.56 -9.49 -19.64
N ILE A 125 -0.49 -9.07 -18.38
CA ILE A 125 -1.58 -9.29 -17.41
C ILE A 125 -2.88 -8.60 -17.88
N LEU A 126 -2.78 -7.37 -18.39
CA LEU A 126 -3.92 -6.61 -18.88
C LEU A 126 -4.60 -7.25 -20.10
N VAL A 127 -3.83 -7.82 -21.03
CA VAL A 127 -4.35 -8.56 -22.18
C VAL A 127 -5.17 -9.77 -21.73
N LEU A 128 -4.82 -10.39 -20.61
CA LEU A 128 -5.58 -11.51 -20.02
C LEU A 128 -6.79 -11.03 -19.20
N GLN A 129 -6.61 -9.98 -18.38
CA GLN A 129 -7.65 -9.48 -17.48
C GLN A 129 -8.71 -8.62 -18.20
N GLY A 130 -8.37 -7.94 -19.28
CA GLY A 130 -9.31 -7.10 -20.04
C GLY A 130 -10.51 -7.87 -20.58
N PRO A 131 -10.31 -8.96 -21.35
CA PRO A 131 -11.40 -9.81 -21.79
C PRO A 131 -12.19 -10.45 -20.65
N ALA A 132 -11.52 -10.85 -19.56
CA ALA A 132 -12.19 -11.39 -18.38
C ALA A 132 -13.10 -10.35 -17.70
N TYR A 133 -12.67 -9.09 -17.64
CA TYR A 133 -13.50 -7.99 -17.17
C TYR A 133 -14.70 -7.74 -18.06
N MET A 134 -14.53 -7.75 -19.41
CA MET A 134 -15.63 -7.61 -20.37
C MET A 134 -16.63 -8.76 -20.25
N ALA A 135 -16.16 -10.00 -20.10
CA ALA A 135 -17.04 -11.15 -19.86
C ALA A 135 -17.85 -11.00 -18.55
N ASN A 136 -17.22 -10.47 -17.50
CA ASN A 136 -17.90 -10.16 -16.24
C ASN A 136 -18.97 -9.07 -16.40
N LEU A 137 -18.69 -8.02 -17.20
CA LEU A 137 -19.67 -6.97 -17.50
C LEU A 137 -20.87 -7.53 -18.28
N HIS A 138 -20.65 -8.37 -19.27
CA HIS A 138 -21.74 -9.03 -20.03
C HIS A 138 -22.59 -9.96 -19.15
N ALA A 139 -22.00 -10.58 -18.12
CA ALA A 139 -22.73 -11.44 -17.19
C ALA A 139 -23.58 -10.65 -16.17
N GLN A 140 -23.20 -9.41 -15.87
CA GLN A 140 -23.84 -8.59 -14.81
C GLN A 140 -24.78 -7.52 -15.35
N LEU A 141 -24.53 -7.01 -16.54
CA LEU A 141 -25.33 -5.98 -17.17
C LEU A 141 -26.29 -6.57 -18.21
N PRO A 142 -27.50 -6.02 -18.37
CA PRO A 142 -28.40 -6.41 -19.44
C PRO A 142 -27.81 -6.03 -20.82
N GLU A 143 -28.17 -6.76 -21.86
CA GLU A 143 -27.67 -6.48 -23.20
C GLU A 143 -28.00 -5.05 -23.68
N SER A 144 -29.10 -4.47 -23.19
CA SER A 144 -29.50 -3.09 -23.48
C SER A 144 -28.51 -2.04 -22.96
N ALA A 145 -27.63 -2.41 -22.01
CA ALA A 145 -26.60 -1.51 -21.50
C ALA A 145 -25.43 -1.33 -22.48
N PHE A 146 -25.31 -2.19 -23.48
CA PHE A 146 -24.26 -2.13 -24.50
C PHE A 146 -24.77 -1.50 -25.76
N LEU A 147 -24.19 -0.36 -26.17
CA LEU A 147 -24.50 0.33 -27.40
C LEU A 147 -23.93 -0.38 -28.64
N PHE A 148 -22.84 -1.13 -28.43
CA PHE A 148 -22.16 -1.90 -29.45
C PHE A 148 -22.04 -3.36 -29.01
N HIS A 149 -22.27 -4.29 -29.95
CA HIS A 149 -22.22 -5.72 -29.68
C HIS A 149 -21.16 -6.40 -30.57
N GLY A 150 -20.66 -7.54 -30.11
CA GLY A 150 -19.77 -8.39 -30.88
C GLY A 150 -18.31 -8.40 -30.43
N PHE A 151 -17.54 -9.28 -31.03
CA PHE A 151 -16.15 -9.54 -30.73
C PHE A 151 -15.25 -8.31 -30.92
N SER A 152 -15.53 -7.51 -31.94
CA SER A 152 -14.80 -6.27 -32.26
C SER A 152 -14.90 -5.25 -31.14
N TYR A 153 -16.09 -5.11 -30.51
CA TYR A 153 -16.26 -4.22 -29.36
C TYR A 153 -15.45 -4.67 -28.14
N ASN A 154 -15.43 -5.98 -27.86
CA ASN A 154 -14.66 -6.52 -26.74
C ASN A 154 -13.16 -6.27 -26.90
N ILE A 155 -12.62 -6.37 -28.12
CA ILE A 155 -11.23 -6.02 -28.41
C ILE A 155 -10.99 -4.52 -28.19
N PHE A 156 -11.86 -3.67 -28.75
CA PHE A 156 -11.76 -2.21 -28.59
C PHE A 156 -11.81 -1.81 -27.11
N ALA A 157 -12.77 -2.31 -26.36
CA ALA A 157 -12.91 -2.06 -24.93
C ALA A 157 -11.67 -2.52 -24.14
N THR A 158 -11.11 -3.69 -24.48
CA THR A 158 -9.88 -4.19 -23.88
C THR A 158 -8.69 -3.24 -24.15
N ILE A 159 -8.54 -2.74 -25.37
CA ILE A 159 -7.48 -1.78 -25.72
C ILE A 159 -7.63 -0.49 -24.90
N VAL A 160 -8.86 0.02 -24.76
CA VAL A 160 -9.14 1.22 -23.96
C VAL A 160 -8.79 0.98 -22.48
N LEU A 161 -9.13 -0.18 -21.91
CA LEU A 161 -8.78 -0.55 -20.53
C LEU A 161 -7.26 -0.66 -20.34
N ILE A 162 -6.53 -1.22 -21.31
CA ILE A 162 -5.06 -1.27 -21.28
C ILE A 162 -4.50 0.15 -21.30
N GLY A 163 -4.98 1.01 -22.20
CA GLY A 163 -4.59 2.41 -22.27
C GLY A 163 -4.85 3.17 -20.97
N GLY A 164 -6.03 2.96 -20.37
CA GLY A 164 -6.42 3.56 -19.10
C GLY A 164 -5.49 3.16 -17.95
N THR A 165 -5.21 1.87 -17.80
CA THR A 165 -4.29 1.37 -16.75
C THR A 165 -2.85 1.85 -16.98
N MET A 166 -2.36 1.85 -18.21
CA MET A 166 -1.03 2.38 -18.53
C MET A 166 -0.93 3.88 -18.25
N PHE A 167 -2.01 4.62 -18.48
CA PHE A 167 -2.08 6.04 -18.12
C PHE A 167 -2.03 6.27 -16.61
N ILE A 168 -2.78 5.48 -15.82
CA ILE A 168 -2.71 5.55 -14.34
C ILE A 168 -1.29 5.25 -13.85
N MET A 169 -0.66 4.22 -14.40
CA MET A 169 0.72 3.88 -14.07
C MET A 169 1.67 5.04 -14.38
N TRP A 170 1.55 5.66 -15.56
CA TRP A 170 2.32 6.84 -15.93
C TRP A 170 2.07 8.02 -14.98
N LEU A 171 0.81 8.27 -14.57
CA LEU A 171 0.49 9.28 -13.55
C LEU A 171 1.22 8.98 -12.23
N GLY A 172 1.18 7.74 -11.76
CA GLY A 172 1.86 7.31 -10.53
C GLY A 172 3.37 7.53 -10.59
N GLU A 173 4.01 7.17 -11.71
CA GLU A 173 5.44 7.42 -11.93
C GLU A 173 5.76 8.92 -11.94
N ARG A 174 4.94 9.74 -12.60
CA ARG A 174 5.11 11.19 -12.62
C ARG A 174 4.96 11.85 -11.25
N ILE A 175 4.03 11.36 -10.43
CA ILE A 175 3.91 11.80 -9.04
C ILE A 175 5.17 11.42 -8.26
N THR A 176 5.68 10.20 -8.42
CA THR A 176 6.88 9.73 -7.73
C THR A 176 8.12 10.55 -8.13
N ASP A 177 8.28 10.86 -9.42
CA ASP A 177 9.46 11.59 -9.94
C ASP A 177 9.48 13.07 -9.57
N ARG A 178 8.33 13.75 -9.67
CA ARG A 178 8.24 15.22 -9.57
C ARG A 178 7.36 15.72 -8.44
N GLY A 179 6.56 14.84 -7.84
CA GLY A 179 5.65 15.15 -6.75
C GLY A 179 6.21 14.83 -5.38
N LEU A 180 5.32 14.38 -4.50
CA LEU A 180 5.59 13.91 -3.15
C LEU A 180 5.16 12.46 -3.00
N GLY A 181 5.92 11.68 -2.26
CA GLY A 181 5.55 10.31 -1.92
C GLY A 181 5.69 9.32 -3.07
N ASN A 182 5.21 8.11 -2.82
CA ASN A 182 5.06 7.09 -3.85
C ASN A 182 3.74 7.32 -4.58
N GLY A 183 3.79 7.73 -5.85
CA GLY A 183 2.61 8.12 -6.61
C GLY A 183 1.57 7.03 -6.77
N ILE A 184 1.99 5.78 -6.97
CA ILE A 184 1.08 4.63 -7.09
C ILE A 184 0.33 4.40 -5.78
N SER A 185 1.05 4.43 -4.65
CA SER A 185 0.44 4.30 -3.32
C SER A 185 -0.53 5.45 -3.01
N LEU A 186 -0.20 6.68 -3.43
CA LEU A 186 -1.08 7.84 -3.29
C LEU A 186 -2.36 7.70 -4.14
N ILE A 187 -2.27 7.19 -5.36
CA ILE A 187 -3.43 6.92 -6.21
C ILE A 187 -4.37 5.93 -5.54
N ILE A 188 -3.84 4.84 -4.98
CA ILE A 188 -4.63 3.85 -4.24
C ILE A 188 -5.26 4.48 -3.00
N MET A 189 -4.48 5.21 -2.22
CA MET A 189 -4.97 5.90 -1.02
C MET A 189 -6.12 6.86 -1.31
N VAL A 190 -6.00 7.68 -2.37
CA VAL A 190 -7.06 8.61 -2.77
C VAL A 190 -8.31 7.85 -3.23
N GLY A 191 -8.15 6.72 -3.92
CA GLY A 191 -9.26 5.83 -4.25
C GLY A 191 -10.01 5.32 -3.02
N ILE A 192 -9.27 4.91 -1.99
CA ILE A 192 -9.81 4.44 -0.71
C ILE A 192 -10.53 5.58 0.04
N VAL A 193 -9.83 6.71 0.23
CA VAL A 193 -10.37 7.88 0.98
C VAL A 193 -11.64 8.42 0.33
N ALA A 194 -11.70 8.43 -0.99
CA ALA A 194 -12.87 8.93 -1.71
C ALA A 194 -14.15 8.11 -1.47
N ARG A 195 -14.04 6.86 -1.03
CA ARG A 195 -15.19 5.99 -0.69
C ARG A 195 -15.61 6.08 0.76
N LEU A 196 -14.75 6.58 1.63
CA LEU A 196 -15.02 6.67 3.07
C LEU A 196 -16.28 7.50 3.39
N PRO A 197 -16.52 8.70 2.81
CA PRO A 197 -17.74 9.47 3.06
C PRO A 197 -19.00 8.69 2.68
N PHE A 198 -18.99 8.00 1.53
CA PHE A 198 -20.13 7.19 1.08
C PHE A 198 -20.40 6.01 2.01
N ALA A 199 -19.34 5.36 2.50
CA ALA A 199 -19.44 4.25 3.44
C ALA A 199 -20.06 4.73 4.78
N ILE A 200 -19.64 5.89 5.30
CA ILE A 200 -20.21 6.48 6.53
C ILE A 200 -21.69 6.84 6.34
N VAL A 201 -22.03 7.47 5.21
CA VAL A 201 -23.42 7.86 4.93
C VAL A 201 -24.31 6.62 4.77
N SER A 202 -23.84 5.58 4.10
CA SER A 202 -24.59 4.32 3.93
C SER A 202 -24.81 3.61 5.26
N GLU A 203 -23.78 3.59 6.14
CA GLU A 203 -23.91 3.01 7.50
C GLU A 203 -24.88 3.82 8.35
N ALA A 204 -24.76 5.15 8.35
CA ALA A 204 -25.68 6.04 9.06
C ALA A 204 -27.13 5.83 8.60
N GLY A 205 -27.37 5.72 7.29
CA GLY A 205 -28.69 5.42 6.72
C GLY A 205 -29.22 4.05 7.18
N ALA A 206 -28.39 3.01 7.17
CA ALA A 206 -28.76 1.68 7.62
C ALA A 206 -29.13 1.66 9.13
N ARG A 207 -28.38 2.39 9.97
CA ARG A 207 -28.63 2.47 11.42
C ARG A 207 -29.86 3.33 11.77
N LEU A 208 -30.08 4.43 11.04
CA LEU A 208 -31.24 5.31 11.25
C LEU A 208 -32.55 4.69 10.75
N SER A 209 -32.51 3.89 9.66
CA SER A 209 -33.71 3.23 9.11
C SER A 209 -34.16 1.99 9.87
N GLN A 210 -33.62 1.70 11.04
CA GLN A 210 -33.85 0.51 11.87
C GLN A 210 -33.56 -0.84 11.19
N SER A 211 -33.08 -0.86 9.95
CA SER A 211 -32.79 -2.08 9.22
C SER A 211 -31.66 -2.91 9.84
N ALA A 212 -30.73 -2.26 10.54
CA ALA A 212 -29.57 -2.91 11.16
C ALA A 212 -29.59 -2.86 12.71
N GLY A 213 -30.61 -2.27 13.32
CA GLY A 213 -30.74 -2.13 14.79
C GLY A 213 -29.69 -1.21 15.44
N GLY A 214 -29.95 -0.78 16.67
CA GLY A 214 -28.99 -0.02 17.51
C GLY A 214 -28.96 1.50 17.34
N GLY A 215 -29.57 2.06 16.29
CA GLY A 215 -29.74 3.51 16.12
C GLY A 215 -28.42 4.31 16.12
N VAL A 216 -28.51 5.59 16.43
CA VAL A 216 -27.37 6.54 16.47
C VAL A 216 -26.29 6.13 17.49
N LEU A 217 -26.69 5.48 18.60
CA LEU A 217 -25.75 5.05 19.63
C LEU A 217 -24.72 4.04 19.07
N MET A 218 -25.20 3.06 18.28
CA MET A 218 -24.31 2.05 17.68
C MET A 218 -23.36 2.69 16.67
N LEU A 219 -23.82 3.65 15.87
CA LEU A 219 -22.95 4.41 14.96
C LEU A 219 -21.80 5.12 15.70
N ILE A 220 -22.09 5.73 16.87
CA ILE A 220 -21.06 6.39 17.68
C ILE A 220 -20.04 5.36 18.18
N VAL A 221 -20.50 4.20 18.67
CA VAL A 221 -19.61 3.11 19.12
C VAL A 221 -18.72 2.64 17.99
N GLU A 222 -19.26 2.45 16.80
CA GLU A 222 -18.50 2.04 15.60
C GLU A 222 -17.41 3.06 15.25
N LEU A 223 -17.74 4.36 15.26
CA LEU A 223 -16.74 5.41 14.98
C LEU A 223 -15.65 5.46 16.05
N VAL A 224 -16.00 5.27 17.33
CA VAL A 224 -15.02 5.19 18.42
C VAL A 224 -14.09 3.98 18.26
N VAL A 225 -14.65 2.80 17.96
CA VAL A 225 -13.86 1.60 17.72
C VAL A 225 -12.94 1.78 16.50
N LEU A 226 -13.46 2.35 15.41
CA LEU A 226 -12.68 2.66 14.21
C LEU A 226 -11.50 3.59 14.55
N PHE A 227 -11.72 4.62 15.36
CA PHE A 227 -10.67 5.52 15.82
C PHE A 227 -9.57 4.78 16.59
N PHE A 228 -9.93 3.89 17.53
CA PHE A 228 -8.95 3.09 18.27
C PHE A 228 -8.18 2.13 17.37
N VAL A 229 -8.81 1.53 16.37
CA VAL A 229 -8.16 0.67 15.37
C VAL A 229 -7.16 1.46 14.54
N PHE A 230 -7.48 2.69 14.13
CA PHE A 230 -6.53 3.58 13.46
C PHE A 230 -5.31 3.89 14.34
N VAL A 231 -5.52 4.27 15.60
CA VAL A 231 -4.44 4.59 16.55
C VAL A 231 -3.54 3.37 16.76
N ALA A 232 -4.11 2.18 16.95
CA ALA A 232 -3.36 0.94 17.11
C ALA A 232 -2.53 0.61 15.86
N THR A 233 -3.09 0.80 14.66
CA THR A 233 -2.41 0.56 13.39
C THR A 233 -1.26 1.56 13.17
N ILE A 234 -1.47 2.85 13.51
CA ILE A 234 -0.40 3.86 13.45
C ILE A 234 0.74 3.47 14.40
N ALA A 235 0.43 3.06 15.63
CA ALA A 235 1.42 2.62 16.60
C ALA A 235 2.25 1.41 16.09
N LEU A 236 1.60 0.47 15.42
CA LEU A 236 2.30 -0.67 14.78
C LEU A 236 3.25 -0.22 13.67
N VAL A 237 2.75 0.61 12.74
CA VAL A 237 3.53 1.03 11.56
C VAL A 237 4.71 1.91 11.96
N GLN A 238 4.55 2.74 13.00
CA GLN A 238 5.63 3.57 13.55
C GLN A 238 6.54 2.81 14.51
N GLY A 239 6.14 1.63 14.97
CA GLY A 239 6.89 0.81 15.92
C GLY A 239 8.28 0.49 15.41
N THR A 240 9.33 0.93 16.15
CA THR A 240 10.73 0.68 15.81
C THR A 240 11.52 0.21 17.01
N ARG A 241 12.36 -0.81 16.83
CA ARG A 241 13.39 -1.21 17.80
C ARG A 241 14.68 -0.49 17.48
N LYS A 242 15.17 0.35 18.41
CA LYS A 242 16.42 1.08 18.24
C LYS A 242 17.59 0.23 18.75
N ILE A 243 18.54 -0.11 17.87
CA ILE A 243 19.77 -0.85 18.22
C ILE A 243 20.91 0.16 18.38
N PRO A 244 21.60 0.21 19.52
CA PRO A 244 22.72 1.12 19.71
C PRO A 244 23.92 0.65 18.88
N VAL A 245 24.48 1.56 18.09
CA VAL A 245 25.70 1.36 17.31
C VAL A 245 26.70 2.43 17.69
N GLN A 246 27.94 2.02 17.86
CA GLN A 246 29.05 2.92 18.17
C GLN A 246 30.01 2.93 16.99
N TYR A 247 30.37 4.12 16.54
CA TYR A 247 31.38 4.31 15.49
C TYR A 247 32.75 4.56 16.14
N ALA A 248 33.81 4.03 15.53
CA ALA A 248 35.17 4.25 15.99
C ALA A 248 35.50 5.75 15.98
N LYS A 249 36.16 6.22 17.00
CA LYS A 249 36.67 7.59 17.06
C LYS A 249 37.83 7.75 16.06
N ARG A 250 37.74 8.73 15.20
CA ARG A 250 38.85 9.13 14.33
C ARG A 250 39.45 10.42 14.89
N ILE A 251 40.75 10.42 15.07
CA ILE A 251 41.54 11.60 15.46
C ILE A 251 42.18 12.15 14.18
N ILE A 252 41.84 13.35 13.78
CA ILE A 252 42.45 14.04 12.63
C ILE A 252 43.07 15.34 13.21
N GLY A 253 44.41 15.34 13.37
CA GLY A 253 45.11 16.39 14.08
C GLY A 253 44.71 16.45 15.55
N ASN A 254 44.43 17.62 16.10
CA ASN A 254 43.98 17.83 17.47
C ASN A 254 42.46 17.72 17.70
N LYS A 255 41.69 17.32 16.70
CA LYS A 255 40.23 17.21 16.80
C LYS A 255 39.78 15.76 16.75
N GLN A 256 38.98 15.35 17.75
CA GLN A 256 38.30 14.07 17.77
C GLN A 256 37.01 14.15 16.97
N TYR A 257 36.88 13.28 15.95
CA TYR A 257 35.66 13.07 15.17
C TYR A 257 35.11 11.67 15.43
N GLY A 258 33.80 11.55 15.67
CA GLY A 258 33.12 10.26 15.91
C GLY A 258 32.99 9.94 17.42
N GLY A 259 32.63 8.70 17.73
CA GLY A 259 32.38 8.23 19.09
C GLY A 259 30.97 8.52 19.62
N VAL A 260 30.11 9.12 18.82
CA VAL A 260 28.71 9.34 19.22
C VAL A 260 27.94 8.02 19.04
N ARG A 261 27.15 7.63 20.04
CA ARG A 261 26.21 6.52 19.94
C ARG A 261 25.11 6.91 18.95
N GLN A 262 24.98 6.13 17.91
CA GLN A 262 23.85 6.21 16.97
C GLN A 262 22.95 5.00 17.16
N TYR A 263 21.72 5.10 16.67
CA TYR A 263 20.75 4.03 16.76
C TYR A 263 20.28 3.64 15.37
N ILE A 264 20.30 2.34 15.08
CA ILE A 264 19.67 1.79 13.87
C ILE A 264 18.22 1.46 14.23
N PRO A 265 17.22 2.14 13.60
CA PRO A 265 15.82 1.81 13.83
C PRO A 265 15.43 0.59 12.98
N LEU A 266 15.11 -0.53 13.61
CA LEU A 266 14.49 -1.68 12.96
C LEU A 266 12.96 -1.55 13.09
N LYS A 267 12.26 -1.46 11.98
CA LYS A 267 10.78 -1.37 11.96
C LYS A 267 10.18 -2.71 12.40
N VAL A 268 9.16 -2.69 13.25
CA VAL A 268 8.38 -3.88 13.65
C VAL A 268 7.66 -4.46 12.45
N ASN A 269 7.09 -3.59 11.62
CA ASN A 269 6.51 -3.97 10.34
C ASN A 269 7.45 -3.55 9.20
N ALA A 270 8.55 -4.30 9.01
CA ALA A 270 9.48 -4.07 7.91
C ALA A 270 8.89 -4.53 6.56
N ALA A 271 7.98 -5.48 6.57
CA ALA A 271 7.31 -6.03 5.39
C ALA A 271 6.22 -5.10 4.83
N GLY A 272 5.76 -4.10 5.58
CA GLY A 272 4.71 -3.17 5.15
C GLY A 272 3.36 -3.86 4.93
N VAL A 273 2.71 -3.54 3.82
CA VAL A 273 1.38 -4.06 3.44
C VAL A 273 1.46 -5.32 2.57
N MET A 274 2.65 -5.61 2.01
CA MET A 274 2.85 -6.68 1.03
C MET A 274 2.37 -8.06 1.51
N PRO A 275 2.64 -8.53 2.74
CA PRO A 275 2.19 -9.84 3.20
C PRO A 275 0.68 -10.05 3.10
N ILE A 276 -0.09 -9.01 3.38
CA ILE A 276 -1.56 -9.08 3.34
C ILE A 276 -2.05 -9.16 1.89
N ILE A 277 -1.43 -8.39 0.98
CA ILE A 277 -1.77 -8.43 -0.45
C ILE A 277 -1.48 -9.83 -1.03
N PHE A 278 -0.34 -10.44 -0.67
CA PHE A 278 0.00 -11.80 -1.08
C PHE A 278 -0.99 -12.84 -0.53
N ALA A 279 -1.30 -12.76 0.77
CA ALA A 279 -2.28 -13.64 1.38
C ALA A 279 -3.64 -13.53 0.70
N GLN A 280 -4.11 -12.32 0.40
CA GLN A 280 -5.36 -12.10 -0.34
C GLN A 280 -5.31 -12.70 -1.75
N ALA A 281 -4.21 -12.49 -2.48
CA ALA A 281 -4.06 -13.04 -3.82
C ALA A 281 -4.15 -14.58 -3.83
N ILE A 282 -3.55 -15.25 -2.84
CA ILE A 282 -3.63 -16.71 -2.71
C ILE A 282 -5.03 -17.16 -2.30
N MET A 283 -5.71 -16.42 -1.43
CA MET A 283 -7.08 -16.72 -1.03
C MET A 283 -8.11 -16.58 -2.18
N MET A 284 -7.71 -16.05 -3.34
CA MET A 284 -8.52 -16.09 -4.55
C MET A 284 -8.47 -17.44 -5.28
N PHE A 285 -7.43 -18.25 -5.08
CA PHE A 285 -7.28 -19.55 -5.75
C PHE A 285 -8.44 -20.54 -5.48
N PRO A 286 -8.95 -20.70 -4.25
CA PRO A 286 -10.09 -21.56 -3.99
C PRO A 286 -11.33 -21.23 -4.82
N LEU A 287 -11.54 -19.94 -5.16
CA LEU A 287 -12.65 -19.53 -6.02
C LEU A 287 -12.49 -20.06 -7.45
N LEU A 288 -11.27 -20.11 -7.97
CA LEU A 288 -10.99 -20.68 -9.30
C LEU A 288 -11.25 -22.20 -9.31
N LEU A 289 -11.04 -22.87 -8.16
CA LEU A 289 -11.30 -24.30 -8.00
C LEU A 289 -12.80 -24.64 -7.85
N SER A 290 -13.67 -23.65 -7.65
CA SER A 290 -15.13 -23.87 -7.52
C SER A 290 -15.79 -24.46 -8.77
N GLY A 291 -15.12 -24.34 -9.94
CA GLY A 291 -15.55 -24.95 -11.19
C GLY A 291 -15.42 -26.47 -11.24
N PHE A 292 -14.65 -27.10 -10.36
CA PHE A 292 -14.46 -28.55 -10.32
C PHE A 292 -15.35 -29.19 -9.26
N ASN A 293 -16.12 -30.21 -9.63
CA ASN A 293 -17.08 -30.89 -8.72
C ASN A 293 -16.41 -31.47 -7.46
N ALA A 294 -15.17 -31.98 -7.58
CA ALA A 294 -14.43 -32.57 -6.46
C ALA A 294 -14.02 -31.56 -5.36
N THR A 295 -13.85 -30.29 -5.71
CA THR A 295 -13.37 -29.23 -4.79
C THR A 295 -14.47 -28.26 -4.37
N ARG A 296 -15.71 -28.45 -4.87
CA ARG A 296 -16.83 -27.53 -4.67
C ARG A 296 -17.17 -27.28 -3.19
N GLY A 297 -17.08 -28.32 -2.33
CA GLY A 297 -17.31 -28.19 -0.90
C GLY A 297 -16.25 -27.35 -0.18
N LEU A 298 -14.99 -27.57 -0.51
CA LEU A 298 -13.86 -26.76 0.02
C LEU A 298 -13.92 -25.32 -0.51
N ALA A 299 -14.21 -25.15 -1.78
CA ALA A 299 -14.36 -23.83 -2.38
C ALA A 299 -15.51 -23.04 -1.75
N ALA A 300 -16.63 -23.65 -1.42
CA ALA A 300 -17.76 -23.01 -0.76
C ALA A 300 -17.43 -22.55 0.66
N THR A 301 -16.71 -23.36 1.45
CA THR A 301 -16.28 -22.97 2.80
C THR A 301 -15.23 -21.86 2.79
N LEU A 302 -14.35 -21.85 1.80
CA LEU A 302 -13.29 -20.85 1.65
C LEU A 302 -13.72 -19.59 0.87
N SER A 303 -14.88 -19.57 0.23
CA SER A 303 -15.41 -18.35 -0.40
C SER A 303 -16.17 -17.45 0.58
N ASN A 304 -16.58 -17.97 1.73
CA ASN A 304 -17.27 -17.17 2.74
C ASN A 304 -16.26 -16.33 3.55
N SER A 305 -16.14 -15.05 3.24
CA SER A 305 -15.20 -14.13 3.89
C SER A 305 -15.46 -13.91 5.39
N THR A 306 -16.64 -14.25 5.90
CA THR A 306 -16.97 -14.20 7.33
C THR A 306 -16.79 -15.55 8.03
N GLY A 307 -16.54 -16.63 7.27
CA GLY A 307 -16.36 -17.96 7.80
C GLY A 307 -15.10 -18.12 8.66
N PHE A 308 -15.18 -18.96 9.70
CA PHE A 308 -14.05 -19.24 10.60
C PHE A 308 -12.83 -19.80 9.84
N TRP A 309 -13.03 -20.80 8.98
CA TRP A 309 -11.95 -21.45 8.23
C TRP A 309 -11.25 -20.50 7.26
N TYR A 310 -12.02 -19.61 6.59
CA TYR A 310 -11.46 -18.58 5.74
C TYR A 310 -10.52 -17.64 6.54
N ASN A 311 -11.01 -17.10 7.66
CA ASN A 311 -10.24 -16.15 8.46
C ASN A 311 -9.05 -16.78 9.16
N LEU A 312 -9.15 -18.04 9.60
CA LEU A 312 -8.04 -18.79 10.17
C LEU A 312 -6.92 -18.98 9.14
N LEU A 313 -7.26 -19.50 7.96
CA LEU A 313 -6.30 -19.73 6.89
C LEU A 313 -5.68 -18.41 6.41
N TYR A 314 -6.50 -17.37 6.26
CA TYR A 314 -6.04 -16.04 5.89
C TYR A 314 -5.05 -15.45 6.90
N GLY A 315 -5.35 -15.54 8.19
CA GLY A 315 -4.44 -15.11 9.26
C GLY A 315 -3.12 -15.86 9.26
N LEU A 316 -3.15 -17.20 9.11
CA LEU A 316 -1.95 -18.02 9.01
C LEU A 316 -1.10 -17.64 7.78
N MET A 317 -1.73 -17.40 6.63
CA MET A 317 -1.05 -16.95 5.43
C MET A 317 -0.40 -15.57 5.63
N VAL A 318 -1.09 -14.62 6.27
CA VAL A 318 -0.53 -13.30 6.60
C VAL A 318 0.72 -13.44 7.48
N ILE A 319 0.69 -14.30 8.49
CA ILE A 319 1.86 -14.56 9.37
C ILE A 319 3.00 -15.16 8.54
N ALA A 320 2.74 -16.20 7.76
CA ALA A 320 3.76 -16.86 6.94
C ALA A 320 4.40 -15.90 5.94
N PHE A 321 3.59 -15.11 5.23
CA PHE A 321 4.12 -14.11 4.29
C PHE A 321 4.83 -12.95 4.96
N THR A 322 4.46 -12.58 6.18
CA THR A 322 5.18 -11.55 6.94
C THR A 322 6.60 -12.00 7.25
N TYR A 323 6.79 -13.24 7.71
CA TYR A 323 8.11 -13.81 7.92
C TYR A 323 8.90 -13.92 6.62
N PHE A 324 8.28 -14.48 5.59
CA PHE A 324 8.92 -14.63 4.27
C PHE A 324 9.38 -13.28 3.72
N TYR A 325 8.49 -12.29 3.70
CA TYR A 325 8.81 -10.98 3.11
C TYR A 325 9.80 -10.19 3.94
N THR A 326 9.75 -10.30 5.27
CA THR A 326 10.74 -9.67 6.16
C THR A 326 12.13 -10.25 5.92
N ALA A 327 12.26 -11.57 5.81
CA ALA A 327 13.54 -12.23 5.53
C ALA A 327 14.14 -11.82 4.17
N VAL A 328 13.27 -11.54 3.19
CA VAL A 328 13.68 -11.08 1.86
C VAL A 328 14.10 -9.61 1.84
N THR A 329 13.30 -8.76 2.50
CA THR A 329 13.49 -7.30 2.45
C THR A 329 14.65 -6.83 3.32
N VAL A 330 14.82 -7.44 4.48
CA VAL A 330 15.89 -7.09 5.42
C VAL A 330 16.96 -8.17 5.40
N ASN A 331 18.14 -7.82 4.90
CA ASN A 331 19.28 -8.73 4.87
C ASN A 331 20.26 -8.37 5.99
N PRO A 332 20.27 -9.14 7.11
CA PRO A 332 21.14 -8.87 8.25
C PRO A 332 22.64 -8.94 7.91
N THR A 333 23.00 -9.77 6.92
CA THR A 333 24.39 -9.94 6.50
C THR A 333 24.92 -8.67 5.82
N ASN A 334 24.15 -8.12 4.87
CA ASN A 334 24.52 -6.88 4.19
C ASN A 334 24.58 -5.70 5.20
N MET A 335 23.62 -5.62 6.12
CA MET A 335 23.64 -4.60 7.18
C MET A 335 24.89 -4.69 8.06
N ALA A 336 25.29 -5.91 8.46
CA ALA A 336 26.47 -6.12 9.28
C ALA A 336 27.77 -5.80 8.52
N GLU A 337 27.84 -6.10 7.22
CA GLU A 337 28.97 -5.74 6.35
C GLU A 337 29.08 -4.22 6.16
N ASP A 338 27.98 -3.56 5.89
CA ASP A 338 27.97 -2.08 5.73
C ASP A 338 28.34 -1.38 7.03
N MET A 339 27.88 -1.88 8.17
CA MET A 339 28.33 -1.39 9.49
C MET A 339 29.84 -1.57 9.64
N LYS A 340 30.37 -2.75 9.30
CA LYS A 340 31.82 -3.03 9.38
C LYS A 340 32.65 -2.12 8.48
N LYS A 341 32.21 -1.92 7.22
CA LYS A 341 32.86 -1.01 6.26
C LYS A 341 32.90 0.43 6.77
N ASN A 342 31.85 0.88 7.42
CA ASN A 342 31.74 2.24 7.98
C ASN A 342 32.39 2.38 9.38
N GLY A 343 33.05 1.34 9.89
CA GLY A 343 33.70 1.36 11.22
C GLY A 343 32.73 1.37 12.39
N GLY A 344 31.46 0.97 12.16
CA GLY A 344 30.42 0.82 13.19
C GLY A 344 30.46 -0.57 13.82
N PHE A 345 30.19 -0.64 15.10
CA PHE A 345 30.03 -1.90 15.84
C PHE A 345 28.95 -1.79 16.92
N ILE A 346 28.36 -2.91 17.27
CA ILE A 346 27.42 -3.02 18.39
C ILE A 346 28.24 -3.33 19.65
N PRO A 347 28.09 -2.53 20.73
CA PRO A 347 28.81 -2.79 21.98
C PRO A 347 28.59 -4.22 22.48
N GLY A 348 29.67 -4.93 22.76
CA GLY A 348 29.63 -6.32 23.24
C GLY A 348 29.53 -7.40 22.15
N ILE A 349 29.48 -7.04 20.87
CA ILE A 349 29.36 -8.00 19.76
C ILE A 349 30.50 -7.80 18.75
N LYS A 350 31.14 -8.91 18.34
CA LYS A 350 32.21 -8.87 17.34
C LYS A 350 31.65 -8.43 15.98
N PRO A 351 32.28 -7.44 15.29
CA PRO A 351 31.87 -7.01 13.95
C PRO A 351 31.91 -8.16 12.94
N GLY A 352 30.98 -8.16 11.98
CA GLY A 352 30.86 -9.17 10.91
C GLY A 352 29.81 -10.22 11.22
N LYS A 353 30.14 -11.52 11.10
CA LYS A 353 29.17 -12.63 11.17
C LYS A 353 28.36 -12.64 12.48
N LYS A 354 29.00 -12.40 13.63
CA LYS A 354 28.31 -12.33 14.93
C LYS A 354 27.31 -11.17 15.01
N THR A 355 27.59 -10.04 14.37
CA THR A 355 26.66 -8.92 14.25
C THR A 355 25.46 -9.30 13.38
N ALA A 356 25.68 -10.03 12.26
CA ALA A 356 24.59 -10.51 11.41
C ALA A 356 23.68 -11.49 12.16
N GLU A 357 24.23 -12.47 12.88
CA GLU A 357 23.48 -13.42 13.70
C GLU A 357 22.64 -12.72 14.80
N TYR A 358 23.21 -11.70 15.42
CA TYR A 358 22.49 -10.90 16.43
C TYR A 358 21.34 -10.10 15.82
N LEU A 359 21.58 -9.44 14.68
CA LEU A 359 20.52 -8.70 13.96
C LEU A 359 19.39 -9.63 13.51
N ASP A 360 19.73 -10.80 13.00
CA ASP A 360 18.76 -11.81 12.57
C ASP A 360 17.91 -12.30 13.75
N SER A 361 18.52 -12.60 14.90
CA SER A 361 17.81 -12.97 16.12
C SER A 361 16.84 -11.88 16.61
N ILE A 362 17.24 -10.61 16.53
CA ILE A 362 16.36 -9.49 16.89
C ILE A 362 15.22 -9.38 15.89
N MET A 363 15.52 -9.45 14.58
CA MET A 363 14.49 -9.36 13.53
C MET A 363 13.44 -10.45 13.70
N SER A 364 13.84 -11.71 13.89
CA SER A 364 12.90 -12.81 14.10
C SER A 364 11.99 -12.58 15.30
N ARG A 365 12.54 -12.07 16.42
CA ARG A 365 11.77 -11.76 17.65
C ARG A 365 10.81 -10.59 17.48
N ILE A 366 11.18 -9.59 16.68
CA ILE A 366 10.32 -8.42 16.43
C ILE A 366 9.23 -8.76 15.41
N THR A 367 9.54 -9.58 14.41
CA THR A 367 8.59 -9.98 13.36
C THR A 367 7.43 -10.79 13.94
N LEU A 368 7.65 -11.59 14.99
CA LEU A 368 6.60 -12.40 15.59
C LEU A 368 5.40 -11.57 16.09
N PRO A 369 5.54 -10.63 17.04
CA PRO A 369 4.41 -9.80 17.47
C PRO A 369 3.87 -8.93 16.34
N GLY A 370 4.73 -8.46 15.42
CA GLY A 370 4.32 -7.72 14.23
C GLY A 370 3.41 -8.51 13.31
N SER A 371 3.75 -9.77 13.02
CA SER A 371 2.96 -10.67 12.17
C SER A 371 1.60 -11.02 12.77
N PHE A 372 1.55 -11.30 14.08
CA PHE A 372 0.29 -11.53 14.80
C PHE A 372 -0.62 -10.31 14.75
N PHE A 373 -0.08 -9.12 14.98
CA PHE A 373 -0.86 -7.90 14.91
C PHE A 373 -1.36 -7.62 13.48
N LEU A 374 -0.53 -7.85 12.47
CA LEU A 374 -0.95 -7.75 11.07
C LEU A 374 -2.07 -8.75 10.73
N ALA A 375 -2.00 -9.98 11.24
CA ALA A 375 -3.04 -10.99 11.07
C ALA A 375 -4.36 -10.54 11.73
N ILE A 376 -4.30 -9.99 12.95
CA ILE A 376 -5.48 -9.43 13.64
C ILE A 376 -6.10 -8.31 12.80
N VAL A 377 -5.30 -7.33 12.37
CA VAL A 377 -5.78 -6.21 11.55
C VAL A 377 -6.37 -6.72 10.23
N ALA A 378 -5.80 -7.77 9.63
CA ALA A 378 -6.30 -8.36 8.40
C ALA A 378 -7.69 -9.00 8.55
N ILE A 379 -7.98 -9.59 9.72
CA ILE A 379 -9.24 -10.30 10.02
C ILE A 379 -10.32 -9.36 10.58
N LEU A 380 -9.96 -8.19 11.14
CA LEU A 380 -10.91 -7.24 11.73
C LEU A 380 -12.14 -6.93 10.87
N PRO A 381 -12.05 -6.74 9.53
CA PRO A 381 -13.23 -6.53 8.69
C PRO A 381 -14.26 -7.64 8.75
N ALA A 382 -13.84 -8.89 8.93
CA ALA A 382 -14.74 -10.02 9.08
C ALA A 382 -15.52 -9.95 10.41
N PHE A 383 -14.84 -9.61 11.50
CA PHE A 383 -15.50 -9.38 12.79
C PHE A 383 -16.47 -8.20 12.73
N ALA A 384 -16.10 -7.10 12.08
CA ALA A 384 -16.99 -5.95 11.88
C ALA A 384 -18.28 -6.33 11.15
N LYS A 385 -18.18 -7.15 10.11
CA LYS A 385 -19.36 -7.69 9.39
C LYS A 385 -20.22 -8.59 10.26
N MET A 386 -19.63 -9.44 11.11
CA MET A 386 -20.38 -10.30 12.06
C MET A 386 -21.16 -9.48 13.09
N LEU A 387 -20.70 -8.26 13.42
CA LEU A 387 -21.40 -7.31 14.29
C LEU A 387 -22.50 -6.50 13.57
N GLY A 388 -22.78 -6.84 12.31
CA GLY A 388 -23.85 -6.21 11.52
C GLY A 388 -23.46 -4.85 10.90
N ILE A 389 -22.17 -4.55 10.79
CA ILE A 389 -21.65 -3.39 10.07
C ILE A 389 -21.75 -3.65 8.57
N SER A 390 -22.16 -2.65 7.78
CA SER A 390 -22.25 -2.78 6.32
C SER A 390 -20.92 -3.18 5.69
N ASN A 391 -20.96 -3.93 4.58
CA ASN A 391 -19.77 -4.42 3.90
C ASN A 391 -18.81 -3.30 3.50
N GLN A 392 -19.36 -2.14 3.09
CA GLN A 392 -18.56 -1.00 2.67
C GLN A 392 -17.82 -0.36 3.85
N PHE A 393 -18.50 -0.16 4.98
CA PHE A 393 -17.90 0.46 6.15
C PHE A 393 -16.98 -0.50 6.91
N ALA A 394 -17.33 -1.79 7.00
CA ALA A 394 -16.50 -2.83 7.61
C ALA A 394 -15.09 -2.93 6.99
N SER A 395 -14.95 -2.66 5.68
CA SER A 395 -13.66 -2.70 4.99
C SER A 395 -12.65 -1.65 5.50
N PHE A 396 -13.11 -0.59 6.17
CA PHE A 396 -12.24 0.43 6.77
C PHE A 396 -11.73 0.06 8.17
N PHE A 397 -12.31 -0.97 8.81
CA PHE A 397 -11.87 -1.43 10.13
C PHE A 397 -10.55 -2.21 10.09
N GLY A 398 -10.04 -2.56 8.91
CA GLY A 398 -8.81 -3.34 8.84
C GLY A 398 -8.41 -3.73 7.42
N GLY A 399 -7.65 -4.82 7.35
CA GLY A 399 -7.17 -5.36 6.08
C GLY A 399 -6.17 -4.47 5.38
N THR A 400 -6.07 -4.64 4.07
CA THR A 400 -5.17 -3.86 3.21
C THR A 400 -5.53 -2.38 3.18
N THR A 401 -6.81 -2.05 3.26
CA THR A 401 -7.32 -0.68 3.16
C THR A 401 -6.74 0.23 4.23
N LEU A 402 -6.88 -0.17 5.47
CA LEU A 402 -6.42 0.61 6.63
C LEU A 402 -4.90 0.71 6.66
N LEU A 403 -4.20 -0.38 6.36
CA LEU A 403 -2.74 -0.40 6.35
C LEU A 403 -2.16 0.45 5.21
N ILE A 404 -2.76 0.41 4.02
CA ILE A 404 -2.34 1.27 2.91
C ILE A 404 -2.57 2.74 3.27
N LEU A 405 -3.75 3.06 3.79
CA LEU A 405 -4.09 4.43 4.19
C LEU A 405 -3.07 4.97 5.20
N VAL A 406 -2.84 4.25 6.30
CA VAL A 406 -1.92 4.65 7.36
C VAL A 406 -0.48 4.68 6.86
N GLY A 407 -0.04 3.65 6.14
CA GLY A 407 1.32 3.54 5.63
C GLY A 407 1.68 4.68 4.67
N VAL A 408 0.81 4.96 3.70
CA VAL A 408 1.04 6.00 2.69
C VAL A 408 1.03 7.40 3.32
N ILE A 409 0.12 7.67 4.27
CA ILE A 409 0.10 8.95 4.98
C ILE A 409 1.40 9.14 5.76
N LEU A 410 1.85 8.13 6.51
CA LEU A 410 3.07 8.21 7.30
C LEU A 410 4.32 8.36 6.43
N ASP A 411 4.43 7.60 5.34
CA ASP A 411 5.55 7.71 4.41
C ASP A 411 5.60 9.11 3.75
N THR A 412 4.45 9.65 3.38
CA THR A 412 4.36 11.00 2.80
C THR A 412 4.73 12.07 3.81
N LEU A 413 4.28 11.95 5.07
CA LEU A 413 4.66 12.86 6.16
C LEU A 413 6.16 12.81 6.42
N GLN A 414 6.77 11.63 6.50
CA GLN A 414 8.23 11.47 6.68
C GLN A 414 9.02 12.12 5.54
N GLN A 415 8.54 12.03 4.30
CA GLN A 415 9.18 12.72 3.17
C GLN A 415 9.07 14.25 3.29
N ILE A 416 7.91 14.77 3.68
CA ILE A 416 7.71 16.20 3.92
C ILE A 416 8.67 16.69 5.03
N GLU A 417 8.75 15.96 6.15
CA GLU A 417 9.63 16.27 7.27
C GLU A 417 11.11 16.26 6.85
N SER A 418 11.53 15.28 6.05
CA SER A 418 12.90 15.20 5.56
C SER A 418 13.27 16.38 4.64
N HIS A 419 12.35 16.82 3.78
CA HIS A 419 12.55 18.02 2.96
C HIS A 419 12.61 19.31 3.79
N LEU A 420 11.80 19.42 4.84
CA LEU A 420 11.84 20.55 5.77
C LEU A 420 13.18 20.63 6.52
N LEU A 421 13.68 19.48 7.01
CA LEU A 421 14.96 19.41 7.72
C LEU A 421 16.14 19.77 6.82
N MET A 422 16.20 19.25 5.59
CA MET A 422 17.29 19.58 4.65
C MET A 422 17.37 21.08 4.39
N ARG A 423 16.25 21.76 4.22
CA ARG A 423 16.24 23.22 4.01
C ARG A 423 16.57 24.03 5.26
N HIS A 424 16.26 23.53 6.43
CA HIS A 424 16.66 24.19 7.67
C HIS A 424 18.19 24.24 7.79
N TYR A 425 18.89 23.16 7.39
CA TYR A 425 20.35 23.10 7.33
C TYR A 425 20.94 24.02 6.25
N ASP A 426 20.33 24.07 5.05
CA ASP A 426 20.77 24.97 3.97
C ASP A 426 20.60 26.45 4.36
N GLY A 427 19.56 26.80 5.10
CA GLY A 427 19.34 28.14 5.64
C GLY A 427 20.41 28.56 6.65
N LEU A 428 20.83 27.63 7.51
CA LEU A 428 21.91 27.85 8.47
C LEU A 428 23.29 28.00 7.81
N MET A 429 23.53 27.29 6.71
CA MET A 429 24.77 27.42 5.93
C MET A 429 24.82 28.73 5.12
N LYS A 430 23.69 29.17 4.53
CA LYS A 430 23.61 30.40 3.76
C LYS A 430 23.66 31.67 4.63
N THR A 431 23.24 31.64 5.86
CA THR A 431 23.28 32.78 6.79
C THR A 431 24.63 32.98 7.48
N GLY A 432 25.67 32.19 7.14
CA GLY A 432 27.07 32.46 7.52
C GLY A 432 27.35 32.56 9.04
N ARG A 433 26.46 32.06 9.91
CA ARG A 433 26.61 32.10 11.37
C ARG A 433 27.34 30.88 11.96
N LEU A 434 28.26 30.30 11.24
CA LEU A 434 29.37 29.60 11.83
C LEU A 434 30.50 30.60 12.01
N LYS A 435 30.43 31.49 13.00
CA LYS A 435 31.59 32.19 13.52
C LYS A 435 32.57 31.13 14.01
N GLY A 436 33.48 30.76 13.13
CA GLY A 436 34.66 30.02 13.56
C GLY A 436 35.32 30.88 14.64
N ARG A 437 35.48 30.32 15.79
CA ARG A 437 36.26 30.87 16.91
C ARG A 437 37.74 30.85 16.43
N SER A 438 38.09 31.78 15.57
CA SER A 438 39.45 32.12 15.25
C SER A 438 39.87 33.21 16.28
N GLY A 439 40.78 32.87 17.12
CA GLY A 439 41.43 33.86 17.97
C GLY A 439 41.48 33.43 19.45
N MET A 440 42.40 32.65 19.78
CA MET A 440 43.50 32.80 20.76
C MET A 440 44.25 31.51 20.82
#